data_6d17ae124d01154d77e311f1ed399501
#
_entry.id   6d17ae124d01154d77e311f1ed399501
#
_cell.length_a   1.000
_cell.length_b   1.000
_cell.length_c   1.000
_cell.angle_alpha   90.00
_cell.angle_beta   90.00
_cell.angle_gamma   90.00
#
_symmetry.space_group_name_H-M   'P 1'
#
loop_
_entity.id
_entity.type
_entity.pdbx_description
1 polymer ?
#
loop_
_entity_poly.entity_id
_entity_poly.type
_entity_poly.pdbx_seq_one_letter_code
_entity_poly.pdbx_strand_id
1 'polypeptide(L)'
;GVDYAAPKGTPVHAVADGVVVFRGWGGGGGNTLKIKHPGNMMTGYLHLSGFAKGITQGKHVTQGQLIGYVGSTGASTGPHLDYRVWRNGKPINPLTIPQEPSEPISKENRRTFEFVRDRIMAELNGDVPAEERIVQLDSLVVPEGFVAKQLEAPAAEKKASSEGKAESKKS
;
A
#
# COMPACT_ATOMS: atom_id res chain seq x y z
N GLY A 1 -0.61 17.55 6.23
CA GLY A 1 -1.08 16.49 5.36
C GLY A 1 -0.69 16.71 3.93
N VAL A 2 -1.02 15.78 3.10
CA VAL A 2 -0.90 15.89 1.64
C VAL A 2 -2.24 15.49 1.06
N ASP A 3 -2.75 16.32 0.14
CA ASP A 3 -4.04 16.08 -0.53
C ASP A 3 -3.78 15.44 -1.89
N TYR A 4 -4.32 14.24 -2.09
CA TYR A 4 -4.25 13.52 -3.35
C TYR A 4 -5.60 13.61 -4.07
N ALA A 5 -5.66 14.40 -5.13
CA ALA A 5 -6.85 14.50 -5.97
C ALA A 5 -7.08 13.15 -6.68
N ALA A 6 -8.27 12.59 -6.50
CA ALA A 6 -8.67 11.34 -7.14
C ALA A 6 -10.19 11.24 -7.21
N PRO A 7 -10.77 10.53 -8.19
CA PRO A 7 -12.20 10.32 -8.29
C PRO A 7 -12.78 9.65 -7.04
N LYS A 8 -14.02 10.00 -6.70
CA LYS A 8 -14.76 9.32 -5.62
C LYS A 8 -14.84 7.81 -5.92
N GLY A 9 -14.54 6.99 -4.93
CA GLY A 9 -14.53 5.53 -5.07
C GLY A 9 -13.17 4.93 -5.41
N THR A 10 -12.15 5.75 -5.72
CA THR A 10 -10.77 5.25 -5.91
C THR A 10 -10.32 4.47 -4.68
N PRO A 11 -9.78 3.25 -4.84
CA PRO A 11 -9.30 2.43 -3.74
C PRO A 11 -8.19 3.12 -2.94
N VAL A 12 -8.26 3.02 -1.61
CA VAL A 12 -7.24 3.51 -0.68
C VAL A 12 -6.64 2.33 0.05
N HIS A 13 -5.31 2.22 0.04
CA HIS A 13 -4.57 1.11 0.63
C HIS A 13 -3.73 1.58 1.83
N ALA A 14 -3.47 0.66 2.76
CA ALA A 14 -2.58 0.91 3.89
C ALA A 14 -1.13 1.05 3.40
N VAL A 15 -0.44 2.10 3.83
CA VAL A 15 0.96 2.38 3.41
C VAL A 15 1.98 1.49 4.10
N ALA A 16 1.63 0.85 5.23
CA ALA A 16 2.47 -0.07 5.99
C ALA A 16 1.60 -0.95 6.88
N ASP A 17 2.19 -2.02 7.42
CA ASP A 17 1.56 -2.86 8.44
C ASP A 17 1.20 -2.06 9.68
N GLY A 18 0.08 -2.39 10.31
CA GLY A 18 -0.34 -1.67 11.51
C GLY A 18 -1.67 -2.14 12.08
N VAL A 19 -2.16 -1.37 13.06
CA VAL A 19 -3.43 -1.61 13.73
C VAL A 19 -4.34 -0.39 13.55
N VAL A 20 -5.58 -0.62 13.17
CA VAL A 20 -6.60 0.44 13.08
C VAL A 20 -6.92 0.95 14.49
N VAL A 21 -6.57 2.20 14.76
CA VAL A 21 -6.82 2.84 16.07
C VAL A 21 -8.05 3.76 16.06
N PHE A 22 -8.50 4.16 14.88
CA PHE A 22 -9.73 4.94 14.71
C PHE A 22 -10.39 4.62 13.38
N ARG A 23 -11.71 4.45 13.41
CA ARG A 23 -12.57 4.31 12.22
C ARG A 23 -13.92 4.97 12.53
N GLY A 24 -14.27 6.01 11.82
CA GLY A 24 -15.54 6.69 12.04
C GLY A 24 -15.57 8.11 11.52
N TRP A 25 -16.53 8.88 12.00
CA TRP A 25 -16.65 10.30 11.69
C TRP A 25 -15.65 11.13 12.49
N GLY A 26 -14.71 11.78 11.81
CA GLY A 26 -13.63 12.60 12.39
C GLY A 26 -13.87 14.10 12.31
N GLY A 27 -15.13 14.55 12.53
CA GLY A 27 -15.47 15.97 12.45
C GLY A 27 -15.25 16.53 11.04
N GLY A 28 -14.46 17.60 10.90
CA GLY A 28 -14.11 18.18 9.60
C GLY A 28 -13.44 17.20 8.64
N GLY A 29 -12.78 16.16 9.12
CA GLY A 29 -12.17 15.10 8.30
C GLY A 29 -13.18 14.11 7.71
N GLY A 30 -14.47 14.22 8.04
CA GLY A 30 -15.48 13.28 7.55
C GLY A 30 -15.20 11.84 7.97
N ASN A 31 -15.49 10.89 7.09
CA ASN A 31 -15.12 9.49 7.32
C ASN A 31 -13.60 9.35 7.36
N THR A 32 -13.09 9.05 8.53
CA THR A 32 -11.67 9.03 8.85
C THR A 32 -11.24 7.65 9.33
N LEU A 33 -10.10 7.19 8.83
CA LEU A 33 -9.41 6.00 9.31
C LEU A 33 -8.03 6.42 9.84
N LYS A 34 -7.62 5.89 11.01
CA LYS A 34 -6.24 6.05 11.50
C LYS A 34 -5.63 4.70 11.81
N ILE A 35 -4.39 4.52 11.40
CA ILE A 35 -3.63 3.28 11.58
C ILE A 35 -2.36 3.62 12.36
N LYS A 36 -2.12 2.88 13.44
CA LYS A 36 -0.87 2.94 14.20
C LYS A 36 0.08 1.88 13.66
N HIS A 37 1.30 2.31 13.36
CA HIS A 37 2.38 1.49 12.83
C HIS A 37 3.49 1.30 13.88
N PRO A 38 4.44 0.38 13.65
CA PRO A 38 5.68 0.31 14.44
C PRO A 38 6.44 1.64 14.46
N GLY A 39 7.35 1.83 15.42
CA GLY A 39 8.18 3.04 15.50
C GLY A 39 7.41 4.32 15.88
N ASN A 40 6.29 4.20 16.63
CA ASN A 40 5.44 5.33 17.05
C ASN A 40 4.94 6.20 15.88
N MET A 41 4.78 5.59 14.72
CA MET A 41 4.17 6.20 13.55
C MET A 41 2.66 5.98 13.54
N MET A 42 1.92 6.95 13.02
CA MET A 42 0.49 6.84 12.77
C MET A 42 0.16 7.50 11.43
N THR A 43 -0.71 6.87 10.66
CA THR A 43 -1.25 7.45 9.42
C THR A 43 -2.74 7.73 9.55
N GLY A 44 -3.21 8.76 8.86
CA GLY A 44 -4.62 9.12 8.78
C GLY A 44 -5.06 9.28 7.34
N TYR A 45 -6.25 8.79 7.07
CA TYR A 45 -6.92 8.79 5.77
C TYR A 45 -8.28 9.45 5.97
N LEU A 46 -8.45 10.65 5.43
CA LEU A 46 -9.63 11.50 5.69
C LEU A 46 -10.49 11.62 4.42
N HIS A 47 -11.67 12.16 4.59
CA HIS A 47 -12.67 12.44 3.55
C HIS A 47 -13.15 11.19 2.79
N LEU A 48 -12.98 9.99 3.37
CA LEU A 48 -13.35 8.73 2.71
C LEU A 48 -14.84 8.67 2.38
N SER A 49 -15.21 8.06 1.25
CA SER A 49 -16.62 7.75 0.94
C SER A 49 -17.12 6.56 1.75
N GLY A 50 -16.22 5.66 2.15
CA GLY A 50 -16.52 4.49 2.96
C GLY A 50 -15.26 3.71 3.29
N PHE A 51 -15.44 2.71 4.16
CA PHE A 51 -14.38 1.82 4.60
C PHE A 51 -14.52 0.47 3.89
N ALA A 52 -13.40 -0.20 3.62
CA ALA A 52 -13.43 -1.54 3.05
C ALA A 52 -14.03 -2.57 4.03
N LYS A 53 -14.57 -3.66 3.46
CA LYS A 53 -15.19 -4.73 4.26
C LYS A 53 -14.18 -5.32 5.24
N GLY A 54 -14.61 -5.50 6.49
CA GLY A 54 -13.78 -6.09 7.55
C GLY A 54 -12.76 -5.13 8.19
N ILE A 55 -12.69 -3.88 7.78
CA ILE A 55 -11.88 -2.86 8.46
C ILE A 55 -12.65 -2.33 9.66
N THR A 56 -12.19 -2.67 10.86
CA THR A 56 -12.77 -2.26 12.15
C THR A 56 -11.67 -1.76 13.09
N GLN A 57 -12.02 -0.98 14.09
CA GLN A 57 -11.06 -0.58 15.12
C GLN A 57 -10.49 -1.82 15.83
N GLY A 58 -9.19 -1.83 16.09
CA GLY A 58 -8.44 -2.98 16.61
C GLY A 58 -7.97 -3.98 15.54
N LYS A 59 -8.43 -3.85 14.28
CA LYS A 59 -8.03 -4.76 13.19
C LYS A 59 -6.57 -4.52 12.79
N HIS A 60 -5.82 -5.62 12.67
CA HIS A 60 -4.52 -5.61 12.01
C HIS A 60 -4.71 -5.50 10.50
N VAL A 61 -3.91 -4.68 9.87
CA VAL A 61 -3.84 -4.49 8.42
C VAL A 61 -2.40 -4.65 7.95
N THR A 62 -2.22 -5.15 6.73
CA THR A 62 -0.91 -5.29 6.09
C THR A 62 -0.69 -4.16 5.07
N GLN A 63 0.56 -3.88 4.75
CA GLN A 63 0.91 -2.95 3.68
C GLN A 63 0.22 -3.36 2.37
N GLY A 64 -0.33 -2.39 1.64
CA GLY A 64 -1.06 -2.65 0.41
C GLY A 64 -2.49 -3.16 0.61
N GLN A 65 -2.94 -3.45 1.84
CA GLN A 65 -4.31 -3.89 2.09
C GLN A 65 -5.30 -2.78 1.78
N LEU A 66 -6.40 -3.10 1.06
CA LEU A 66 -7.51 -2.18 0.82
C LEU A 66 -8.17 -1.82 2.16
N ILE A 67 -8.27 -0.51 2.46
CA ILE A 67 -8.80 0.00 3.73
C ILE A 67 -10.01 0.90 3.57
N GLY A 68 -10.24 1.47 2.38
CA GLY A 68 -11.35 2.37 2.12
C GLY A 68 -11.35 2.91 0.71
N TYR A 69 -12.13 3.94 0.50
CA TYR A 69 -12.32 4.54 -0.83
C TYR A 69 -12.33 6.07 -0.72
N VAL A 70 -11.71 6.74 -1.69
CA VAL A 70 -11.71 8.21 -1.80
C VAL A 70 -13.14 8.75 -1.82
N GLY A 71 -13.34 9.83 -1.13
CA GLY A 71 -14.63 10.54 -1.06
C GLY A 71 -14.48 12.04 -1.01
N SER A 72 -15.50 12.68 -0.46
CA SER A 72 -15.56 14.13 -0.21
C SER A 72 -16.45 14.38 1.02
N THR A 73 -16.30 13.56 2.07
CA THR A 73 -17.10 13.66 3.29
C THR A 73 -16.46 14.65 4.27
N GLY A 74 -17.27 15.27 5.14
CA GLY A 74 -16.81 16.32 6.06
C GLY A 74 -16.58 17.67 5.36
N ALA A 75 -15.60 18.44 5.83
CA ALA A 75 -15.25 19.76 5.30
C ALA A 75 -14.33 19.62 4.06
N SER A 76 -14.88 19.17 2.95
CA SER A 76 -14.18 18.93 1.70
C SER A 76 -14.85 19.67 0.55
N THR A 77 -14.06 20.29 -0.32
CA THR A 77 -14.55 21.03 -1.50
C THR A 77 -14.69 20.17 -2.75
N GLY A 78 -14.15 18.94 -2.73
CA GLY A 78 -14.21 18.02 -3.85
C GLY A 78 -13.56 16.67 -3.52
N PRO A 79 -13.69 15.67 -4.41
CA PRO A 79 -13.13 14.35 -4.15
C PRO A 79 -11.59 14.37 -4.06
N HIS A 80 -11.06 13.98 -2.90
CA HIS A 80 -9.62 13.82 -2.65
C HIS A 80 -9.39 12.94 -1.43
N LEU A 81 -8.17 12.48 -1.25
CA LEU A 81 -7.69 11.86 -0.02
C LEU A 81 -6.79 12.85 0.71
N ASP A 82 -7.18 13.31 1.89
CA ASP A 82 -6.27 14.01 2.81
C ASP A 82 -5.49 12.95 3.60
N TYR A 83 -4.21 12.82 3.29
CA TYR A 83 -3.30 11.87 3.90
C TYR A 83 -2.40 12.57 4.92
N ARG A 84 -2.41 12.08 6.16
CA ARG A 84 -1.66 12.67 7.27
C ARG A 84 -0.76 11.63 7.94
N VAL A 85 0.38 12.09 8.42
CA VAL A 85 1.32 11.26 9.19
C VAL A 85 1.69 11.96 10.49
N TRP A 86 1.78 11.17 11.54
CA TRP A 86 2.30 11.59 12.85
C TRP A 86 3.43 10.68 13.26
N ARG A 87 4.47 11.27 13.87
CA ARG A 87 5.55 10.55 14.55
C ARG A 87 5.62 11.04 16.00
N ASN A 88 5.59 10.11 16.96
CA ASN A 88 5.56 10.44 18.39
C ASN A 88 4.42 11.44 18.75
N GLY A 89 3.26 11.28 18.15
CA GLY A 89 2.10 12.15 18.34
C GLY A 89 2.16 13.54 17.66
N LYS A 90 3.28 13.91 17.05
CA LYS A 90 3.45 15.18 16.33
C LYS A 90 3.20 14.99 14.84
N PRO A 91 2.44 15.89 14.17
CA PRO A 91 2.26 15.83 12.73
C PRO A 91 3.59 16.10 12.01
N ILE A 92 3.86 15.33 10.97
CA ILE A 92 5.02 15.51 10.10
C ILE A 92 4.57 15.61 8.64
N ASN A 93 5.40 16.21 7.80
CA ASN A 93 5.14 16.24 6.37
C ASN A 93 5.42 14.86 5.75
N PRO A 94 4.42 14.16 5.16
CA PRO A 94 4.63 12.86 4.54
C PRO A 94 5.72 12.85 3.47
N LEU A 95 5.88 13.95 2.73
CA LEU A 95 6.84 14.06 1.63
C LEU A 95 8.31 14.15 2.10
N THR A 96 8.53 14.43 3.39
CA THR A 96 9.89 14.52 3.96
C THR A 96 10.32 13.25 4.69
N ILE A 97 9.46 12.22 4.71
CA ILE A 97 9.82 10.93 5.32
C ILE A 97 10.86 10.26 4.42
N PRO A 98 12.06 9.96 4.95
CA PRO A 98 13.05 9.20 4.20
C PRO A 98 12.41 7.85 3.79
N GLN A 99 12.44 7.58 2.51
CA GLN A 99 12.06 6.26 2.01
C GLN A 99 13.27 5.35 2.22
N GLU A 100 13.07 4.26 2.94
CA GLU A 100 14.09 3.22 2.96
C GLU A 100 14.25 2.72 1.53
N PRO A 101 15.49 2.59 1.04
CA PRO A 101 15.70 2.04 -0.29
C PRO A 101 15.06 0.65 -0.31
N SER A 102 14.17 0.44 -1.27
CA SER A 102 13.67 -0.90 -1.57
C SER A 102 14.87 -1.80 -1.90
N GLU A 103 14.74 -3.09 -1.61
CA GLU A 103 15.78 -4.05 -2.01
C GLU A 103 16.12 -3.85 -3.49
N PRO A 104 17.41 -3.78 -3.83
CA PRO A 104 17.82 -3.63 -5.22
C PRO A 104 17.24 -4.77 -6.05
N ILE A 105 16.76 -4.46 -7.24
CA ILE A 105 16.32 -5.47 -8.19
C ILE A 105 17.45 -6.49 -8.38
N SER A 106 17.13 -7.78 -8.27
CA SER A 106 18.10 -8.85 -8.45
C SER A 106 18.79 -8.71 -9.81
N LYS A 107 20.04 -9.13 -9.90
CA LYS A 107 20.80 -9.09 -11.16
C LYS A 107 20.09 -9.81 -12.31
N GLU A 108 19.35 -10.88 -11.99
CA GLU A 108 18.56 -11.67 -12.93
C GLU A 108 17.39 -10.89 -13.53
N ASN A 109 16.71 -10.10 -12.69
CA ASN A 109 15.51 -9.35 -13.09
C ASN A 109 15.84 -7.95 -13.64
N ARG A 110 17.09 -7.51 -13.52
CA ARG A 110 17.48 -6.15 -13.88
C ARG A 110 17.26 -5.83 -15.37
N ARG A 111 17.61 -6.75 -16.26
CA ARG A 111 17.42 -6.57 -17.71
C ARG A 111 15.96 -6.46 -18.09
N THR A 112 15.11 -7.33 -17.53
CA THR A 112 13.66 -7.28 -17.75
C THR A 112 13.07 -5.97 -17.26
N PHE A 113 13.48 -5.54 -16.08
CA PHE A 113 13.04 -4.25 -15.52
C PHE A 113 13.48 -3.08 -16.40
N GLU A 114 14.74 -3.03 -16.83
CA GLU A 114 15.25 -1.96 -17.69
C GLU A 114 14.48 -1.92 -19.02
N PHE A 115 14.20 -3.06 -19.63
CA PHE A 115 13.40 -3.15 -20.85
C PHE A 115 11.98 -2.59 -20.65
N VAL A 116 11.28 -3.03 -19.61
CA VAL A 116 9.90 -2.56 -19.29
C VAL A 116 9.90 -1.07 -18.96
N ARG A 117 10.84 -0.63 -18.13
CA ARG A 117 11.00 0.80 -17.78
C ARG A 117 11.19 1.66 -19.03
N ASP A 118 12.13 1.29 -19.90
CA ASP A 118 12.49 2.10 -21.06
C ASP A 118 11.34 2.15 -22.06
N ARG A 119 10.60 1.04 -22.22
CA ARG A 119 9.39 1.02 -23.05
C ARG A 119 8.29 1.92 -22.49
N ILE A 120 7.99 1.83 -21.20
CA ILE A 120 6.98 2.69 -20.56
C ILE A 120 7.40 4.16 -20.60
N MET A 121 8.68 4.46 -20.38
CA MET A 121 9.18 5.84 -20.45
C MET A 121 9.06 6.41 -21.86
N ALA A 122 9.34 5.63 -22.90
CA ALA A 122 9.15 6.05 -24.27
C ALA A 122 7.67 6.36 -24.60
N GLU A 123 6.74 5.56 -24.07
CA GLU A 123 5.31 5.82 -24.22
C GLU A 123 4.85 7.08 -23.49
N LEU A 124 5.32 7.31 -22.27
CA LEU A 124 5.02 8.50 -21.49
C LEU A 124 5.56 9.78 -22.13
N ASN A 125 6.73 9.69 -22.75
CA ASN A 125 7.34 10.81 -23.47
C ASN A 125 6.69 11.08 -24.84
N GLY A 126 5.82 10.17 -25.32
CA GLY A 126 5.20 10.27 -26.64
C GLY A 126 6.09 9.79 -27.79
N ASP A 127 7.18 9.10 -27.51
CA ASP A 127 8.13 8.59 -28.48
C ASP A 127 7.60 7.33 -29.22
N VAL A 128 6.45 6.79 -28.77
CA VAL A 128 5.80 5.59 -29.35
C VAL A 128 4.50 5.97 -30.01
N PRO A 129 4.24 5.57 -31.26
CA PRO A 129 2.98 5.76 -31.95
C PRO A 129 1.80 5.22 -31.16
N ALA A 130 0.62 5.86 -31.28
CA ALA A 130 -0.56 5.49 -30.50
C ALA A 130 -1.00 4.04 -30.69
N GLU A 131 -0.84 3.51 -31.88
CA GLU A 131 -1.14 2.12 -32.25
C GLU A 131 -0.18 1.08 -31.65
N GLU A 132 1.02 1.49 -31.23
CA GLU A 132 2.03 0.62 -30.63
C GLU A 132 2.10 0.72 -29.11
N ARG A 133 1.22 1.54 -28.50
CA ARG A 133 1.21 1.72 -27.03
C ARG A 133 0.74 0.47 -26.33
N ILE A 134 1.35 0.21 -25.18
CA ILE A 134 0.95 -0.90 -24.31
C ILE A 134 -0.41 -0.54 -23.68
N VAL A 135 -1.46 -1.26 -24.06
CA VAL A 135 -2.79 -1.09 -23.49
C VAL A 135 -2.91 -1.82 -22.14
N GLN A 136 -2.18 -2.93 -22.00
CA GLN A 136 -2.11 -3.74 -20.77
C GLN A 136 -0.70 -4.30 -20.62
N LEU A 137 -0.21 -4.40 -19.37
CA LEU A 137 1.13 -4.92 -19.07
C LEU A 137 1.32 -6.40 -19.48
N ASP A 138 0.25 -7.18 -19.53
CA ASP A 138 0.25 -8.57 -19.99
C ASP A 138 0.39 -8.69 -21.51
N SER A 139 0.17 -7.61 -22.27
CA SER A 139 0.41 -7.56 -23.71
C SER A 139 1.87 -7.21 -24.07
N LEU A 140 2.72 -6.95 -23.08
CA LEU A 140 4.14 -6.70 -23.29
C LEU A 140 4.84 -8.00 -23.71
N VAL A 141 5.17 -8.12 -24.98
CA VAL A 141 5.99 -9.23 -25.48
C VAL A 141 7.42 -9.02 -25.01
N VAL A 142 7.83 -9.77 -24.01
CA VAL A 142 9.22 -9.80 -23.55
C VAL A 142 10.04 -10.61 -24.58
N PRO A 143 11.16 -10.08 -25.11
CA PRO A 143 11.97 -10.78 -26.10
C PRO A 143 12.41 -12.17 -25.62
N GLU A 144 12.50 -13.14 -26.55
CA GLU A 144 13.03 -14.49 -26.24
C GLU A 144 14.40 -14.37 -25.55
N GLY A 145 14.54 -15.06 -24.43
CA GLY A 145 15.73 -14.98 -23.56
C GLY A 145 15.56 -14.15 -22.29
N PHE A 146 14.44 -13.43 -22.13
CA PHE A 146 14.03 -12.88 -20.84
C PHE A 146 13.29 -13.97 -20.07
N VAL A 147 13.95 -14.62 -19.16
CA VAL A 147 13.30 -15.58 -18.25
C VAL A 147 12.69 -14.77 -17.11
N ALA A 148 11.40 -14.47 -17.20
CA ALA A 148 10.65 -14.05 -16.04
C ALA A 148 10.54 -15.25 -15.09
N LYS A 149 11.40 -15.30 -14.09
CA LYS A 149 11.19 -16.23 -12.96
C LYS A 149 9.91 -15.80 -12.29
N GLN A 150 8.86 -16.64 -12.35
CA GLN A 150 7.61 -16.39 -11.68
C GLN A 150 7.91 -15.99 -10.24
N LEU A 151 7.37 -14.87 -9.82
CA LEU A 151 7.36 -14.44 -8.42
C LEU A 151 6.48 -15.44 -7.66
N GLU A 152 7.07 -16.53 -7.21
CA GLU A 152 6.44 -17.35 -6.18
C GLU A 152 6.34 -16.46 -4.94
N ALA A 153 5.12 -16.22 -4.51
CA ALA A 153 4.88 -15.56 -3.24
C ALA A 153 5.66 -16.30 -2.15
N PRO A 154 6.35 -15.59 -1.24
CA PRO A 154 7.11 -16.25 -0.19
C PRO A 154 6.16 -17.16 0.59
N ALA A 155 6.49 -18.45 0.62
CA ALA A 155 5.74 -19.45 1.36
C ALA A 155 5.68 -19.03 2.83
N ALA A 156 4.46 -18.85 3.33
CA ALA A 156 4.25 -18.57 4.75
C ALA A 156 4.84 -19.72 5.57
N GLU A 157 5.96 -19.47 6.25
CA GLU A 157 6.52 -20.39 7.22
C GLU A 157 5.48 -20.72 8.29
N LYS A 158 4.92 -21.90 8.19
CA LYS A 158 4.17 -22.52 9.29
C LYS A 158 5.16 -22.83 10.41
N LYS A 159 5.25 -21.96 11.42
CA LYS A 159 5.86 -22.33 12.69
C LYS A 159 4.99 -23.43 13.32
N ALA A 160 5.51 -24.64 13.27
CA ALA A 160 4.99 -25.76 14.01
C ALA A 160 5.14 -25.45 15.51
N SER A 161 4.03 -25.36 16.22
CA SER A 161 3.98 -25.35 17.67
C SER A 161 4.38 -26.75 18.16
N SER A 162 5.57 -26.89 18.74
CA SER A 162 5.95 -28.06 19.47
C SER A 162 5.23 -28.05 20.85
N GLU A 163 4.24 -28.90 20.98
CA GLU A 163 3.63 -29.24 22.26
C GLU A 163 4.67 -29.92 23.13
N GLY A 164 5.08 -29.25 24.19
CA GLY A 164 5.83 -29.82 25.29
C GLY A 164 4.91 -30.58 26.24
N LYS A 165 4.96 -31.89 26.18
CA LYS A 165 4.35 -32.81 27.11
C LYS A 165 5.03 -32.68 28.48
N ALA A 166 4.34 -32.16 29.47
CA ALA A 166 4.79 -32.25 30.86
C ALA A 166 4.24 -33.55 31.49
N GLU A 167 5.13 -34.47 31.76
CA GLU A 167 4.87 -35.64 32.57
C GLU A 167 4.80 -35.26 34.06
N SER A 168 3.70 -35.62 34.66
CA SER A 168 3.55 -35.67 36.11
C SER A 168 4.36 -36.83 36.69
N LYS A 169 5.22 -36.59 37.69
CA LYS A 169 5.63 -37.63 38.64
C LYS A 169 5.43 -37.17 40.07
N LYS A 170 4.65 -38.04 40.74
CA LYS A 170 4.42 -38.16 42.18
C LYS A 170 5.70 -38.07 43.04
N SER A 171 5.67 -37.43 44.12
CA SER A 171 5.83 -37.94 45.48
C SER A 171 5.41 -36.86 46.49
#